data_a57ddd8ff7649aa7d78b868e826d5693
#
_entry.id   a57ddd8ff7649aa7d78b868e826d5693
#
_cell.length_a   1.000
_cell.length_b   1.000
_cell.length_c   1.000
_cell.angle_alpha   90.00
_cell.angle_beta   90.00
_cell.angle_gamma   90.00
#
_symmetry.space_group_name_H-M   'P 1'
#
loop_
_entity.id
_entity.type
_entity.pdbx_description
1 polymer ?
#
loop_
_entity_poly.entity_id
_entity_poly.type
_entity_poly.pdbx_seq_one_letter_code
_entity_poly.pdbx_strand_id
1 'polypeptide(L)'
;MNRRLPLILVAGVLVLCLVGVILAGISAGSGFGAVAYTVGDTKVSQQTVNNDLRTLAENNKFAITALAPKFRTTDGAVDSSGAADWLTIEIYRQVGSDDLAKRNEKITESDRNTALANVVSQAGPSFRTQLRKLPVGLQRRLLDVLALQSRVKTSAFKGVHITVDPKYGFWNAKTFAVCPPTGCPKAAASSSAGG
;
A
#
# COMPACT_ATOMS: atom_id res chain seq x y z
N MET A 1 -12.78 19.38 -24.27
CA MET A 1 -11.52 19.40 -23.50
C MET A 1 -11.58 18.31 -22.45
N ASN A 2 -10.95 17.16 -22.73
CA ASN A 2 -11.05 15.93 -21.91
C ASN A 2 -10.02 15.97 -20.79
N ARG A 3 -10.49 16.17 -19.56
CA ARG A 3 -9.66 16.03 -18.34
C ARG A 3 -9.56 14.53 -17.96
N ARG A 4 -8.67 13.80 -18.63
CA ARG A 4 -8.31 12.40 -18.29
C ARG A 4 -6.93 12.35 -17.59
N LEU A 5 -6.73 13.09 -16.51
CA LEU A 5 -5.38 13.25 -15.93
C LEU A 5 -5.18 12.91 -14.45
N PRO A 6 -6.02 12.15 -13.72
CA PRO A 6 -5.55 11.66 -12.43
C PRO A 6 -5.38 10.14 -12.32
N LEU A 7 -5.83 9.34 -13.30
CA LEU A 7 -5.75 7.87 -13.19
C LEU A 7 -4.32 7.33 -13.37
N ILE A 8 -3.48 8.05 -14.07
CA ILE A 8 -2.10 7.63 -14.39
C ILE A 8 -1.16 7.81 -13.18
N LEU A 9 -1.43 8.76 -12.28
CA LEU A 9 -0.56 9.04 -11.14
C LEU A 9 -0.63 7.99 -10.03
N VAL A 10 -1.80 7.40 -9.78
CA VAL A 10 -1.95 6.38 -8.73
C VAL A 10 -1.53 5.00 -9.24
N ALA A 11 -1.79 4.69 -10.50
CA ALA A 11 -1.24 3.49 -11.14
C ALA A 11 0.29 3.57 -11.28
N GLY A 12 0.84 4.76 -11.49
CA GLY A 12 2.28 5.01 -11.55
C GLY A 12 3.00 4.79 -10.23
N VAL A 13 2.37 5.06 -9.09
CA VAL A 13 2.96 4.81 -7.76
C VAL A 13 3.02 3.31 -7.46
N LEU A 14 2.07 2.51 -7.95
CA LEU A 14 2.10 1.04 -7.83
C LEU A 14 3.12 0.38 -8.78
N VAL A 15 3.51 1.04 -9.87
CA VAL A 15 4.45 0.47 -10.87
C VAL A 15 5.88 1.01 -10.72
N LEU A 16 6.09 2.15 -10.05
CA LEU A 16 7.37 2.86 -10.01
C LEU A 16 8.28 2.54 -8.80
N CYS A 17 7.88 1.60 -7.92
CA CYS A 17 8.75 1.10 -6.84
C CYS A 17 9.74 0.00 -7.30
N LEU A 18 10.04 -0.06 -8.56
CA LEU A 18 10.92 -1.06 -9.18
C LEU A 18 12.34 -0.52 -9.30
N VAL A 19 13.16 -0.56 -8.31
CA VAL A 19 14.62 -0.84 -8.32
C VAL A 19 15.28 -0.31 -7.03
N GLY A 20 15.78 -1.19 -6.22
CA GLY A 20 16.65 -0.83 -5.10
C GLY A 20 16.74 -1.94 -4.04
N VAL A 21 17.53 -2.96 -4.33
CA VAL A 21 17.85 -4.02 -3.36
C VAL A 21 18.90 -3.50 -2.39
N ILE A 22 18.56 -3.41 -1.10
CA ILE A 22 19.54 -3.62 -0.02
C ILE A 22 18.83 -4.36 1.12
N LEU A 23 19.40 -5.47 1.50
CA LEU A 23 18.99 -6.37 2.55
C LEU A 23 19.10 -5.71 3.93
N ALA A 24 17.97 -5.36 4.53
CA ALA A 24 17.87 -5.20 5.96
C ALA A 24 16.76 -6.13 6.43
N GLY A 25 17.14 -7.31 6.90
CA GLY A 25 16.19 -8.22 7.52
C GLY A 25 15.48 -7.52 8.68
N ILE A 26 14.15 -7.51 8.66
CA ILE A 26 13.36 -7.08 9.80
C ILE A 26 13.47 -8.20 10.83
N SER A 27 14.45 -8.11 11.72
CA SER A 27 14.53 -9.00 12.89
C SER A 27 13.31 -8.71 13.77
N ALA A 28 12.54 -9.76 14.06
CA ALA A 28 11.31 -9.70 14.82
C ALA A 28 11.60 -9.46 16.31
N GLY A 29 11.95 -8.24 16.65
CA GLY A 29 11.90 -7.71 18.01
C GLY A 29 10.52 -7.09 18.26
N SER A 30 9.48 -7.90 18.43
CA SER A 30 8.13 -7.41 18.69
C SER A 30 7.97 -7.12 20.17
N GLY A 31 8.23 -5.88 20.58
CA GLY A 31 7.69 -5.38 21.83
C GLY A 31 6.17 -5.33 21.77
N PHE A 32 5.49 -6.02 22.69
CA PHE A 32 4.05 -5.90 22.87
C PHE A 32 3.72 -4.42 23.10
N GLY A 33 2.91 -3.81 22.23
CA GLY A 33 2.46 -2.42 22.35
C GLY A 33 3.23 -1.36 21.54
N ALA A 34 4.33 -1.70 20.88
CA ALA A 34 5.01 -0.73 20.03
C ALA A 34 4.17 -0.34 18.81
N VAL A 35 4.14 0.97 18.50
CA VAL A 35 3.38 1.53 17.38
C VAL A 35 4.19 1.38 16.11
N ALA A 36 3.59 0.86 15.04
CA ALA A 36 4.20 0.76 13.73
C ALA A 36 4.01 2.06 12.92
N TYR A 37 2.82 2.62 12.97
CA TYR A 37 2.53 3.90 12.36
C TYR A 37 1.31 4.56 13.01
N THR A 38 1.18 5.87 12.80
CA THR A 38 -0.02 6.64 13.17
C THR A 38 -0.58 7.38 11.97
N VAL A 39 -1.90 7.56 11.94
CA VAL A 39 -2.61 8.43 11.00
C VAL A 39 -3.60 9.27 11.82
N GLY A 40 -3.34 10.56 11.99
CA GLY A 40 -4.05 11.36 12.96
C GLY A 40 -3.98 10.74 14.35
N ASP A 41 -5.14 10.47 14.97
CA ASP A 41 -5.23 9.84 16.29
C ASP A 41 -5.19 8.30 16.25
N THR A 42 -5.31 7.70 15.08
CA THR A 42 -5.30 6.24 14.92
C THR A 42 -3.88 5.71 15.02
N LYS A 43 -3.68 4.73 15.93
CA LYS A 43 -2.39 4.04 16.13
C LYS A 43 -2.51 2.58 15.72
N VAL A 44 -1.55 2.10 14.94
CA VAL A 44 -1.47 0.69 14.53
C VAL A 44 -0.23 0.04 15.13
N SER A 45 -0.40 -1.11 15.75
CA SER A 45 0.69 -1.81 16.44
C SER A 45 1.64 -2.49 15.47
N GLN A 46 2.90 -2.62 15.87
CA GLN A 46 3.89 -3.42 15.15
C GLN A 46 3.46 -4.89 15.00
N GLN A 47 2.76 -5.44 15.99
CA GLN A 47 2.26 -6.80 15.94
C GLN A 47 1.27 -6.98 14.78
N THR A 48 0.34 -6.04 14.59
CA THR A 48 -0.64 -6.06 13.49
C THR A 48 0.09 -6.03 12.14
N VAL A 49 1.01 -5.09 11.97
CA VAL A 49 1.79 -4.97 10.72
C VAL A 49 2.62 -6.22 10.45
N ASN A 50 3.32 -6.75 11.45
CA ASN A 50 4.14 -7.94 11.28
C ASN A 50 3.31 -9.17 10.93
N ASN A 51 2.11 -9.33 11.48
CA ASN A 51 1.19 -10.42 11.15
C ASN A 51 0.71 -10.31 9.69
N ASP A 52 0.35 -9.10 9.25
CA ASP A 52 -0.03 -8.85 7.86
C ASP A 52 1.12 -9.17 6.90
N LEU A 53 2.31 -8.65 7.19
CA LEU A 53 3.50 -8.87 6.37
C LEU A 53 3.86 -10.36 6.26
N ARG A 54 3.75 -11.12 7.36
CA ARG A 54 3.96 -12.56 7.35
C ARG A 54 2.94 -13.25 6.45
N THR A 55 1.67 -12.93 6.61
CA THR A 55 0.59 -13.50 5.79
C THR A 55 0.78 -13.21 4.30
N LEU A 56 1.18 -11.98 3.95
CA LEU A 56 1.48 -11.59 2.58
C LEU A 56 2.71 -12.34 2.05
N ALA A 57 3.75 -12.49 2.86
CA ALA A 57 4.95 -13.22 2.48
C ALA A 57 4.70 -14.73 2.25
N GLU A 58 3.80 -15.34 3.02
CA GLU A 58 3.36 -16.72 2.82
C GLU A 58 2.58 -16.89 1.51
N ASN A 59 1.89 -15.85 1.07
CA ASN A 59 1.13 -15.79 -0.19
C ASN A 59 1.89 -15.05 -1.30
N ASN A 60 3.16 -15.35 -1.47
CA ASN A 60 4.14 -14.62 -2.27
C ASN A 60 3.69 -14.28 -3.72
N LYS A 61 2.89 -15.15 -4.38
CA LYS A 61 2.36 -14.86 -5.72
C LYS A 61 1.44 -13.64 -5.74
N PHE A 62 0.62 -13.48 -4.69
CA PHE A 62 -0.25 -12.31 -4.57
C PHE A 62 0.57 -11.05 -4.27
N ALA A 63 1.49 -11.13 -3.33
CA ALA A 63 2.37 -10.04 -2.95
C ALA A 63 3.19 -9.51 -4.14
N ILE A 64 3.79 -10.42 -4.93
CA ILE A 64 4.56 -10.04 -6.13
C ILE A 64 3.68 -9.35 -7.17
N THR A 65 2.45 -9.81 -7.38
CA THR A 65 1.59 -9.29 -8.44
C THR A 65 0.91 -7.98 -8.05
N ALA A 66 0.60 -7.79 -6.76
CA ALA A 66 -0.24 -6.69 -6.28
C ALA A 66 0.54 -5.55 -5.62
N LEU A 67 1.70 -5.81 -5.02
CA LEU A 67 2.36 -4.85 -4.13
C LEU A 67 3.81 -4.54 -4.51
N ALA A 68 4.63 -5.54 -4.81
CA ALA A 68 6.02 -5.34 -5.19
C ALA A 68 6.61 -6.58 -5.86
N PRO A 69 7.60 -6.43 -6.74
CA PRO A 69 8.24 -7.56 -7.41
C PRO A 69 9.06 -8.45 -6.46
N LYS A 70 9.38 -7.98 -5.26
CA LYS A 70 10.14 -8.70 -4.23
C LYS A 70 9.55 -8.45 -2.86
N PHE A 71 8.57 -9.26 -2.46
CA PHE A 71 8.04 -9.22 -1.10
C PHE A 71 8.82 -10.12 -0.14
N ARG A 72 9.55 -11.10 -0.68
CA ARG A 72 10.45 -11.99 0.06
C ARG A 72 11.87 -11.86 -0.44
N THR A 73 12.79 -11.79 0.48
CA THR A 73 14.22 -12.00 0.22
C THR A 73 14.51 -13.50 0.00
N THR A 74 15.68 -13.83 -0.49
CA THR A 74 16.12 -15.23 -0.71
C THR A 74 16.17 -16.06 0.57
N ASP A 75 16.35 -15.43 1.72
CA ASP A 75 16.33 -16.05 3.06
C ASP A 75 14.92 -16.17 3.66
N GLY A 76 13.89 -15.71 2.95
CA GLY A 76 12.50 -15.77 3.38
C GLY A 76 12.05 -14.60 4.28
N ALA A 77 12.93 -13.65 4.59
CA ALA A 77 12.57 -12.44 5.29
C ALA A 77 11.69 -11.52 4.42
N VAL A 78 10.89 -10.65 5.04
CA VAL A 78 10.11 -9.65 4.30
C VAL A 78 11.06 -8.56 3.83
N ASP A 79 11.00 -8.25 2.53
CA ASP A 79 11.75 -7.15 1.95
C ASP A 79 11.27 -5.81 2.53
N SER A 80 12.20 -4.90 2.83
CA SER A 80 11.87 -3.60 3.42
C SER A 80 11.05 -2.71 2.46
N SER A 81 11.21 -2.87 1.15
CA SER A 81 10.39 -2.18 0.15
C SER A 81 8.96 -2.71 0.15
N GLY A 82 8.78 -4.03 0.25
CA GLY A 82 7.45 -4.64 0.40
C GLY A 82 6.75 -4.20 1.68
N ALA A 83 7.49 -4.08 2.79
CA ALA A 83 6.93 -3.55 4.03
C ALA A 83 6.51 -2.08 3.90
N ALA A 84 7.33 -1.24 3.27
CA ALA A 84 7.02 0.17 3.01
C ALA A 84 5.79 0.32 2.09
N ASP A 85 5.69 -0.49 1.03
CA ASP A 85 4.54 -0.50 0.13
C ASP A 85 3.26 -0.91 0.86
N TRP A 86 3.33 -1.94 1.73
CA TRP A 86 2.19 -2.36 2.54
C TRP A 86 1.72 -1.23 3.48
N LEU A 87 2.65 -0.57 4.16
CA LEU A 87 2.30 0.55 5.03
C LEU A 87 1.71 1.72 4.24
N THR A 88 2.22 2.00 3.04
CA THR A 88 1.65 3.01 2.15
C THR A 88 0.18 2.70 1.84
N ILE A 89 -0.14 1.45 1.53
CA ILE A 89 -1.50 0.98 1.25
C ILE A 89 -2.41 1.16 2.47
N GLU A 90 -1.96 0.75 3.65
CA GLU A 90 -2.74 0.86 4.88
C GLU A 90 -2.96 2.31 5.32
N ILE A 91 -1.94 3.16 5.19
CA ILE A 91 -2.06 4.61 5.47
C ILE A 91 -3.06 5.24 4.50
N TYR A 92 -2.96 4.92 3.20
CA TYR A 92 -3.91 5.41 2.19
C TYR A 92 -5.34 4.98 2.52
N ARG A 93 -5.53 3.71 2.91
CA ARG A 93 -6.83 3.19 3.33
C ARG A 93 -7.39 3.96 4.52
N GLN A 94 -6.57 4.22 5.54
CA GLN A 94 -7.01 4.94 6.73
C GLN A 94 -7.40 6.38 6.40
N VAL A 95 -6.50 7.13 5.73
CA VAL A 95 -6.78 8.52 5.32
C VAL A 95 -8.03 8.61 4.44
N GLY A 96 -8.16 7.67 3.50
CA GLY A 96 -9.32 7.64 2.61
C GLY A 96 -10.63 7.32 3.34
N SER A 97 -10.60 6.39 4.28
CA SER A 97 -11.78 6.06 5.10
C SER A 97 -12.19 7.24 5.98
N ASP A 98 -11.23 7.95 6.56
CA ASP A 98 -11.48 9.12 7.40
C ASP A 98 -12.03 10.29 6.56
N ASP A 99 -11.52 10.48 5.33
CA ASP A 99 -12.04 11.49 4.39
C ASP A 99 -13.48 11.19 3.96
N LEU A 100 -13.81 9.93 3.68
CA LEU A 100 -15.18 9.52 3.40
C LEU A 100 -16.09 9.75 4.63
N ALA A 101 -15.63 9.38 5.82
CA ALA A 101 -16.40 9.54 7.04
C ALA A 101 -16.75 11.03 7.32
N LYS A 102 -15.82 11.95 7.06
CA LYS A 102 -16.07 13.42 7.16
C LYS A 102 -17.17 13.89 6.21
N ARG A 103 -17.41 13.17 5.13
CA ARG A 103 -18.48 13.45 4.15
C ARG A 103 -19.74 12.62 4.38
N ASN A 104 -19.84 11.92 5.52
CA ASN A 104 -20.90 10.95 5.83
C ASN A 104 -21.02 9.83 4.79
N GLU A 105 -19.90 9.46 4.14
CA GLU A 105 -19.80 8.38 3.17
C GLU A 105 -19.05 7.19 3.77
N LYS A 106 -19.23 6.01 3.17
CA LYS A 106 -18.49 4.79 3.50
C LYS A 106 -18.27 3.94 2.25
N ILE A 107 -17.32 3.03 2.34
CA ILE A 107 -17.13 2.00 1.32
C ILE A 107 -18.21 0.93 1.50
N THR A 108 -18.98 0.69 0.46
CA THR A 108 -20.02 -0.33 0.43
C THR A 108 -19.49 -1.65 -0.15
N GLU A 109 -20.26 -2.71 -0.01
CA GLU A 109 -19.94 -4.00 -0.66
C GLU A 109 -20.00 -3.88 -2.20
N SER A 110 -20.91 -3.05 -2.71
CA SER A 110 -20.98 -2.74 -4.15
C SER A 110 -19.70 -2.08 -4.64
N ASP A 111 -19.12 -1.13 -3.89
CA ASP A 111 -17.85 -0.48 -4.25
C ASP A 111 -16.71 -1.51 -4.34
N ARG A 112 -16.62 -2.43 -3.36
CA ARG A 112 -15.61 -3.51 -3.35
C ARG A 112 -15.76 -4.45 -4.54
N ASN A 113 -16.99 -4.83 -4.85
CA ASN A 113 -17.28 -5.73 -5.98
C ASN A 113 -16.94 -5.07 -7.32
N THR A 114 -17.25 -3.79 -7.49
CA THR A 114 -16.87 -3.00 -8.66
C THR A 114 -15.35 -2.89 -8.78
N ALA A 115 -14.68 -2.56 -7.69
CA ALA A 115 -13.22 -2.47 -7.66
C ALA A 115 -12.56 -3.81 -8.01
N LEU A 116 -13.07 -4.92 -7.45
CA LEU A 116 -12.59 -6.27 -7.79
C LEU A 116 -12.80 -6.61 -9.27
N ALA A 117 -13.97 -6.29 -9.83
CA ALA A 117 -14.26 -6.52 -11.25
C ALA A 117 -13.28 -5.75 -12.15
N ASN A 118 -13.01 -4.48 -11.83
CA ASN A 118 -12.07 -3.63 -12.56
C ASN A 118 -10.64 -4.19 -12.52
N VAL A 119 -10.17 -4.65 -11.36
CA VAL A 119 -8.83 -5.25 -11.26
C VAL A 119 -8.76 -6.58 -11.99
N VAL A 120 -9.79 -7.43 -11.88
CA VAL A 120 -9.84 -8.72 -12.60
C VAL A 120 -9.86 -8.51 -14.12
N SER A 121 -10.51 -7.47 -14.62
CA SER A 121 -10.49 -7.16 -16.06
C SER A 121 -9.10 -6.75 -16.57
N GLN A 122 -8.26 -6.18 -15.73
CA GLN A 122 -6.91 -5.71 -16.07
C GLN A 122 -5.83 -6.77 -15.79
N ALA A 123 -5.88 -7.41 -14.62
CA ALA A 123 -4.88 -8.37 -14.15
C ALA A 123 -5.21 -9.83 -14.44
N GLY A 124 -6.42 -10.10 -14.96
CA GLY A 124 -6.91 -11.43 -15.27
C GLY A 124 -7.56 -12.15 -14.08
N PRO A 125 -8.26 -13.28 -14.38
CA PRO A 125 -9.07 -14.01 -13.38
C PRO A 125 -8.25 -14.64 -12.24
N SER A 126 -6.96 -14.84 -12.43
CA SER A 126 -6.07 -15.38 -11.42
C SER A 126 -5.99 -14.49 -10.17
N PHE A 127 -6.17 -13.17 -10.31
CA PHE A 127 -6.19 -12.23 -9.20
C PHE A 127 -7.25 -12.60 -8.16
N ARG A 128 -8.48 -12.91 -8.59
CA ARG A 128 -9.57 -13.32 -7.69
C ARG A 128 -9.22 -14.59 -6.92
N THR A 129 -8.63 -15.56 -7.58
CA THR A 129 -8.22 -16.84 -6.97
C THR A 129 -7.13 -16.63 -5.93
N GLN A 130 -6.17 -15.75 -6.20
CA GLN A 130 -5.10 -15.42 -5.28
C GLN A 130 -5.62 -14.61 -4.08
N LEU A 131 -6.49 -13.62 -4.31
CA LEU A 131 -7.10 -12.83 -3.25
C LEU A 131 -7.85 -13.72 -2.24
N ARG A 132 -8.58 -14.74 -2.70
CA ARG A 132 -9.33 -15.68 -1.85
C ARG A 132 -8.45 -16.53 -0.93
N LYS A 133 -7.15 -16.62 -1.17
CA LYS A 133 -6.21 -17.32 -0.30
C LYS A 133 -5.80 -16.52 0.94
N LEU A 134 -6.03 -15.20 0.92
CA LEU A 134 -5.75 -14.35 2.05
C LEU A 134 -6.87 -14.46 3.11
N PRO A 135 -6.58 -14.18 4.39
CA PRO A 135 -7.62 -14.02 5.41
C PRO A 135 -8.66 -12.97 5.01
N VAL A 136 -9.93 -13.21 5.34
CA VAL A 136 -11.06 -12.34 4.94
C VAL A 136 -10.84 -10.87 5.32
N GLY A 137 -10.30 -10.60 6.50
CA GLY A 137 -9.99 -9.23 6.94
C GLY A 137 -8.98 -8.54 6.04
N LEU A 138 -7.96 -9.26 5.57
CA LEU A 138 -6.94 -8.74 4.67
C LEU A 138 -7.50 -8.54 3.26
N GLN A 139 -8.31 -9.49 2.76
CA GLN A 139 -9.03 -9.33 1.49
C GLN A 139 -9.86 -8.05 1.49
N ARG A 140 -10.64 -7.83 2.57
CA ARG A 140 -11.50 -6.67 2.70
C ARG A 140 -10.71 -5.37 2.67
N ARG A 141 -9.61 -5.27 3.43
CA ARG A 141 -8.75 -4.07 3.45
C ARG A 141 -8.16 -3.76 2.07
N LEU A 142 -7.70 -4.77 1.34
CA LEU A 142 -7.21 -4.59 -0.03
C LEU A 142 -8.31 -4.10 -0.98
N LEU A 143 -9.51 -4.66 -0.88
CA LEU A 143 -10.65 -4.19 -1.68
C LEU A 143 -11.10 -2.78 -1.31
N ASP A 144 -11.01 -2.41 -0.02
CA ASP A 144 -11.26 -1.03 0.42
C ASP A 144 -10.29 -0.05 -0.27
N VAL A 145 -8.99 -0.37 -0.31
CA VAL A 145 -8.00 0.47 -0.98
C VAL A 145 -8.31 0.64 -2.47
N LEU A 146 -8.63 -0.46 -3.15
CA LEU A 146 -9.01 -0.42 -4.57
C LEU A 146 -10.26 0.43 -4.81
N ALA A 147 -11.28 0.32 -3.94
CA ALA A 147 -12.48 1.14 -4.02
C ALA A 147 -12.22 2.63 -3.72
N LEU A 148 -11.23 2.93 -2.88
CA LEU A 148 -10.84 4.30 -2.53
C LEU A 148 -10.09 5.01 -3.65
N GLN A 149 -9.40 4.30 -4.54
CA GLN A 149 -8.55 4.90 -5.58
C GLN A 149 -9.27 5.94 -6.46
N SER A 150 -10.55 5.74 -6.75
CA SER A 150 -11.35 6.68 -7.54
C SER A 150 -12.04 7.77 -6.71
N ARG A 151 -12.07 7.66 -5.39
CA ARG A 151 -12.87 8.49 -4.48
C ARG A 151 -12.03 9.45 -3.64
N VAL A 152 -10.76 9.10 -3.37
CA VAL A 152 -9.86 9.87 -2.51
C VAL A 152 -8.97 10.77 -3.35
N LYS A 153 -8.97 12.06 -3.02
CA LYS A 153 -8.09 13.05 -3.64
C LYS A 153 -6.83 13.23 -2.81
N THR A 154 -5.76 13.66 -3.42
CA THR A 154 -4.50 14.01 -2.71
C THR A 154 -4.71 15.06 -1.62
N SER A 155 -5.73 15.92 -1.76
CA SER A 155 -6.11 16.88 -0.73
C SER A 155 -6.56 16.24 0.59
N ALA A 156 -6.99 14.98 0.59
CA ALA A 156 -7.35 14.24 1.81
C ALA A 156 -6.16 14.07 2.76
N PHE A 157 -4.94 14.06 2.24
CA PHE A 157 -3.71 13.97 3.04
C PHE A 157 -3.26 15.30 3.64
N LYS A 158 -3.85 16.42 3.20
CA LYS A 158 -3.45 17.75 3.66
C LYS A 158 -3.80 17.92 5.15
N GLY A 159 -2.79 18.22 5.95
CA GLY A 159 -2.93 18.42 7.39
C GLY A 159 -3.07 17.15 8.22
N VAL A 160 -3.01 15.96 7.59
CA VAL A 160 -2.99 14.68 8.33
C VAL A 160 -1.59 14.44 8.86
N HIS A 161 -1.48 14.28 10.18
CA HIS A 161 -0.22 13.90 10.81
C HIS A 161 0.01 12.41 10.67
N ILE A 162 1.09 12.02 9.98
CA ILE A 162 1.45 10.62 9.74
C ILE A 162 2.86 10.38 10.28
N THR A 163 3.00 9.36 11.13
CA THR A 163 4.32 8.88 11.58
C THR A 163 4.47 7.41 11.24
N VAL A 164 5.70 6.97 10.98
CA VAL A 164 6.05 5.57 10.71
C VAL A 164 7.25 5.23 11.58
N ASP A 165 7.23 4.06 12.19
CA ASP A 165 8.39 3.55 12.94
C ASP A 165 9.57 3.37 11.99
N PRO A 166 10.77 3.89 12.35
CA PRO A 166 11.95 3.86 11.47
C PRO A 166 12.34 2.47 10.96
N LYS A 167 11.98 1.40 11.67
CA LYS A 167 12.27 0.04 11.21
C LYS A 167 11.52 -0.35 9.93
N TYR A 168 10.36 0.28 9.65
CA TYR A 168 9.60 0.07 8.43
C TYR A 168 9.89 1.15 7.38
N GLY A 169 10.51 2.27 7.78
CA GLY A 169 10.82 3.39 6.90
C GLY A 169 10.35 4.73 7.42
N PHE A 170 10.04 5.64 6.53
CA PHE A 170 9.55 6.97 6.87
C PHE A 170 8.51 7.47 5.86
N TRP A 171 7.57 8.27 6.35
CA TRP A 171 6.54 8.87 5.51
C TRP A 171 7.10 10.01 4.66
N ASN A 172 6.88 9.96 3.36
CA ASN A 172 7.22 11.04 2.43
C ASN A 172 5.94 11.75 1.98
N ALA A 173 5.69 12.93 2.53
CA ALA A 173 4.51 13.73 2.22
C ALA A 173 4.48 14.29 0.79
N LYS A 174 5.60 14.29 0.06
CA LYS A 174 5.64 14.74 -1.35
C LYS A 174 5.13 13.66 -2.30
N THR A 175 5.40 12.41 -2.00
CA THR A 175 5.01 11.26 -2.82
C THR A 175 3.80 10.52 -2.26
N PHE A 176 3.34 10.87 -1.05
CA PHE A 176 2.28 10.17 -0.31
C PHE A 176 2.57 8.68 -0.17
N ALA A 177 3.80 8.35 0.16
CA ALA A 177 4.26 6.98 0.29
C ALA A 177 5.23 6.83 1.47
N VAL A 178 5.33 5.62 1.98
CA VAL A 178 6.39 5.23 2.91
C VAL A 178 7.62 4.86 2.08
N CYS A 179 8.73 5.49 2.40
CA CYS A 179 10.03 5.11 1.85
C CYS A 179 10.68 4.07 2.74
N PRO A 180 11.33 3.03 2.19
CA PRO A 180 12.10 2.07 2.97
C PRO A 180 13.17 2.74 3.84
N PRO A 181 13.68 2.10 4.90
CA PRO A 181 14.76 2.64 5.72
C PRO A 181 16.02 3.03 4.95
N THR A 182 16.24 2.37 3.81
CA THR A 182 17.38 2.61 2.89
C THR A 182 17.23 3.88 2.04
N GLY A 183 16.08 4.54 2.10
CA GLY A 183 15.76 5.75 1.35
C GLY A 183 14.65 5.57 0.31
N CYS A 184 14.10 6.69 -0.14
CA CYS A 184 13.11 6.66 -1.20
C CYS A 184 13.74 6.22 -2.52
N PRO A 185 13.06 5.34 -3.29
CA PRO A 185 13.44 5.11 -4.68
C PRO A 185 13.53 6.44 -5.41
N LYS A 186 14.62 6.68 -6.12
CA LYS A 186 14.71 7.85 -7.01
C LYS A 186 13.55 7.74 -8.01
N ALA A 187 12.71 8.77 -8.07
CA ALA A 187 11.71 8.86 -9.12
C ALA A 187 12.44 8.61 -10.45
N ALA A 188 12.03 7.59 -11.20
CA ALA A 188 12.55 7.39 -12.54
C ALA A 188 12.32 8.69 -13.28
N ALA A 189 13.40 9.33 -13.72
CA ALA A 189 13.31 10.50 -14.55
C ALA A 189 12.38 10.12 -15.71
N SER A 190 11.22 10.78 -15.80
CA SER A 190 10.36 10.64 -16.96
C SER A 190 11.22 11.03 -18.16
N SER A 191 11.68 10.03 -18.91
CA SER A 191 12.27 10.27 -20.22
C SER A 191 11.17 10.89 -21.07
N SER A 192 11.13 12.22 -21.09
CA SER A 192 10.46 12.96 -22.14
C SER A 192 11.20 12.64 -23.42
N ALA A 193 10.79 11.56 -24.09
CA ALA A 193 11.13 11.36 -25.48
C ALA A 193 10.43 12.50 -26.24
N GLY A 194 11.16 13.58 -26.43
CA GLY A 194 10.86 14.53 -27.46
C GLY A 194 11.16 13.88 -28.80
N GLY A 195 10.22 13.96 -29.70
CA GLY A 195 10.28 13.58 -31.09
C GLY A 195 9.05 14.16 -31.76
#